data_09b1d83465b8e270f944af35a88de385
#
_entry.id   09b1d83465b8e270f944af35a88de385
#
_cell.length_a   1.000
_cell.length_b   1.000
_cell.length_c   1.000
_cell.angle_alpha   90.00
_cell.angle_beta   90.00
_cell.angle_gamma   90.00
#
_symmetry.space_group_name_H-M   'P 1'
#
loop_
_entity.id
_entity.type
_entity.pdbx_description
1 polymer ?
#
loop_
_entity_poly.entity_id
_entity_poly.type
_entity_poly.pdbx_seq_one_letter_code
_entity_poly.pdbx_strand_id
1 'polypeptide(L)'
;MTAKPRYTLAAVLATGEAERLYSGLSVLVSTAADGEPCAALAAFRALELMLDPDLPRRAQSPEASPSLSWGGRETFGRSLGELRDTALELGNLDVYACSASVETMALTAVQVEERLAGVMSTPRFLREAAGARLIFV
;
A
#
# COMPACT_ATOMS: atom_id res chain seq x y z
N MET A 1 23.90 22.60 -2.31
CA MET A 1 23.85 21.24 -2.85
C MET A 1 22.70 20.48 -2.21
N THR A 2 21.72 20.06 -2.99
CA THR A 2 20.59 19.30 -2.49
C THR A 2 20.95 17.83 -2.42
N ALA A 3 20.63 17.21 -1.28
CA ALA A 3 20.83 15.77 -1.14
C ALA A 3 19.92 15.01 -2.11
N LYS A 4 20.38 13.89 -2.60
CA LYS A 4 19.58 13.00 -3.43
C LYS A 4 18.37 12.52 -2.62
N PRO A 5 17.14 12.56 -3.15
CA PRO A 5 15.98 12.03 -2.47
C PRO A 5 16.16 10.56 -2.08
N ARG A 6 15.69 10.19 -0.92
CA ARG A 6 15.72 8.81 -0.46
C ARG A 6 14.84 7.90 -1.33
N TYR A 7 13.70 8.45 -1.77
CA TYR A 7 12.76 7.73 -2.62
C TYR A 7 12.51 8.51 -3.91
N THR A 8 12.32 7.78 -5.00
CA THR A 8 11.93 8.35 -6.28
C THR A 8 10.42 8.59 -6.33
N LEU A 9 9.67 7.65 -5.76
CA LEU A 9 8.19 7.69 -5.72
C LEU A 9 7.72 7.38 -4.30
N ALA A 10 6.77 8.15 -3.85
CA ALA A 10 6.07 7.91 -2.58
C ALA A 10 4.57 7.97 -2.79
N ALA A 11 3.83 7.11 -2.12
CA ALA A 11 2.38 7.04 -2.23
C ALA A 11 1.73 7.09 -0.85
N VAL A 12 0.64 7.83 -0.73
CA VAL A 12 -0.28 7.69 0.41
C VAL A 12 -1.45 6.85 -0.08
N LEU A 13 -1.59 5.67 0.49
CA LEU A 13 -2.65 4.73 0.15
C LEU A 13 -3.75 4.84 1.20
N ALA A 14 -4.89 5.42 0.83
CA ALA A 14 -6.00 5.68 1.74
C ALA A 14 -7.32 5.05 1.29
N THR A 15 -7.38 4.58 0.06
CA THR A 15 -8.61 4.05 -0.54
C THR A 15 -9.07 2.74 0.10
N GLY A 16 -10.39 2.58 0.23
CA GLY A 16 -11.01 1.30 0.56
C GLY A 16 -11.49 0.51 -0.65
N GLU A 17 -11.30 1.06 -1.86
CA GLU A 17 -11.67 0.38 -3.10
C GLU A 17 -10.50 -0.45 -3.62
N ALA A 18 -10.76 -1.76 -3.79
CA ALA A 18 -9.71 -2.70 -4.18
C ALA A 18 -9.10 -2.39 -5.54
N GLU A 19 -9.90 -1.95 -6.51
CA GLU A 19 -9.40 -1.60 -7.84
C GLU A 19 -8.49 -0.36 -7.81
N ARG A 20 -8.75 0.60 -6.92
CA ARG A 20 -7.86 1.76 -6.74
C ARG A 20 -6.57 1.35 -6.06
N LEU A 21 -6.67 0.50 -5.04
CA LEU A 21 -5.50 -0.05 -4.38
C LEU A 21 -4.62 -0.81 -5.37
N TYR A 22 -5.23 -1.61 -6.25
CA TYR A 22 -4.51 -2.31 -7.30
C TYR A 22 -3.71 -1.33 -8.16
N SER A 23 -4.33 -0.25 -8.62
CA SER A 23 -3.66 0.74 -9.45
C SER A 23 -2.49 1.41 -8.74
N GLY A 24 -2.66 1.77 -7.46
CA GLY A 24 -1.59 2.34 -6.65
C GLY A 24 -0.43 1.37 -6.45
N LEU A 25 -0.72 0.12 -6.11
CA LEU A 25 0.30 -0.92 -5.96
C LEU A 25 1.01 -1.23 -7.29
N SER A 26 0.27 -1.23 -8.40
CA SER A 26 0.83 -1.45 -9.72
C SER A 26 1.88 -0.40 -10.07
N VAL A 27 1.59 0.88 -9.80
CA VAL A 27 2.53 1.98 -10.02
C VAL A 27 3.77 1.82 -9.13
N LEU A 28 3.58 1.52 -7.85
CA LEU A 28 4.68 1.34 -6.90
C LEU A 28 5.57 0.15 -7.27
N VAL A 29 4.96 -1.00 -7.52
CA VAL A 29 5.70 -2.22 -7.86
C VAL A 29 6.44 -2.07 -9.19
N SER A 30 5.80 -1.46 -10.18
CA SER A 30 6.44 -1.22 -11.49
C SER A 30 7.65 -0.31 -11.36
N THR A 31 7.54 0.75 -10.57
CA THR A 31 8.65 1.68 -10.34
C THR A 31 9.78 1.00 -9.57
N ALA A 32 9.45 0.26 -8.53
CA ALA A 32 10.43 -0.47 -7.73
C ALA A 32 11.11 -1.57 -8.56
N ALA A 33 10.38 -2.26 -9.41
CA ALA A 33 10.94 -3.28 -10.30
C ALA A 33 11.96 -2.72 -11.29
N ASP A 34 11.84 -1.44 -11.63
CA ASP A 34 12.83 -0.74 -12.47
C ASP A 34 14.07 -0.30 -11.67
N GLY A 35 14.17 -0.69 -10.40
CA GLY A 35 15.32 -0.37 -9.56
C GLY A 35 15.21 0.94 -8.79
N GLU A 36 14.07 1.62 -8.85
CA GLU A 36 13.88 2.90 -8.19
C GLU A 36 13.31 2.71 -6.77
N PRO A 37 13.91 3.34 -5.74
CA PRO A 37 13.41 3.19 -4.37
C PRO A 37 12.06 3.89 -4.20
N CYS A 38 11.12 3.18 -3.58
CA CYS A 38 9.75 3.65 -3.37
C CYS A 38 9.33 3.49 -1.92
N ALA A 39 8.37 4.30 -1.50
CA ALA A 39 7.75 4.19 -0.19
C ALA A 39 6.23 4.39 -0.30
N ALA A 40 5.51 3.80 0.63
CA ALA A 40 4.07 3.99 0.75
C ALA A 40 3.68 4.12 2.22
N LEU A 41 2.69 4.95 2.50
CA LEU A 41 2.03 5.07 3.80
C LEU A 41 0.59 4.57 3.63
N ALA A 42 0.27 3.45 4.25
CA ALA A 42 -1.07 2.87 4.20
C ALA A 42 -1.89 3.36 5.39
N ALA A 43 -3.08 3.89 5.12
CA ALA A 43 -3.96 4.49 6.12
C ALA A 43 -5.35 3.87 6.07
N PHE A 44 -5.95 3.68 7.23
CA PHE A 44 -7.34 3.25 7.42
C PHE A 44 -7.73 2.05 6.55
N ARG A 45 -8.68 2.20 5.64
CA ARG A 45 -9.17 1.07 4.82
C ARG A 45 -8.09 0.45 3.93
N ALA A 46 -7.18 1.27 3.40
CA ALA A 46 -6.06 0.74 2.64
C ALA A 46 -5.13 -0.11 3.53
N LEU A 47 -4.89 0.35 4.75
CA LEU A 47 -4.10 -0.41 5.73
C LEU A 47 -4.78 -1.75 6.06
N GLU A 48 -6.08 -1.74 6.25
CA GLU A 48 -6.86 -2.94 6.49
C GLU A 48 -6.72 -3.95 5.34
N LEU A 49 -6.81 -3.48 4.10
CA LEU A 49 -6.62 -4.32 2.91
C LEU A 49 -5.19 -4.85 2.82
N MET A 50 -4.19 -4.01 3.12
CA MET A 50 -2.79 -4.43 3.08
C MET A 50 -2.46 -5.50 4.11
N LEU A 51 -3.17 -5.54 5.24
CA LEU A 51 -2.96 -6.51 6.31
C LEU A 51 -3.89 -7.72 6.25
N ASP A 52 -4.91 -7.71 5.40
CA ASP A 52 -5.91 -8.78 5.35
C ASP A 52 -5.31 -10.07 4.77
N PRO A 53 -5.25 -11.15 5.56
CA PRO A 53 -4.75 -12.43 5.07
C PRO A 53 -5.66 -13.06 4.00
N ASP A 54 -6.91 -12.61 3.92
CA ASP A 54 -7.91 -13.11 2.98
C ASP A 54 -8.25 -12.06 1.90
N LEU A 55 -7.26 -11.26 1.53
CA LEU A 55 -7.45 -10.18 0.55
C LEU A 55 -8.04 -10.66 -0.78
N PRO A 56 -7.60 -11.79 -1.37
CA PRO A 56 -8.18 -12.26 -2.64
C PRO A 56 -9.69 -12.43 -2.59
N ARG A 57 -10.20 -12.97 -1.49
CA ARG A 57 -11.64 -13.16 -1.30
C ARG A 57 -12.35 -11.83 -1.04
N ARG A 58 -11.77 -11.00 -0.18
CA ARG A 58 -12.34 -9.69 0.15
C ARG A 58 -12.46 -8.79 -1.07
N ALA A 59 -11.45 -8.81 -1.94
CA ALA A 59 -11.44 -8.01 -3.16
C ALA A 59 -12.53 -8.43 -4.17
N GLN A 60 -13.11 -9.60 -4.02
CA GLN A 60 -14.21 -10.07 -4.88
C GLN A 60 -15.57 -9.52 -4.48
N SER A 61 -15.69 -8.93 -3.30
CA SER A 61 -16.97 -8.42 -2.82
C SER A 61 -17.38 -7.15 -3.56
N PRO A 62 -18.69 -6.93 -3.80
CA PRO A 62 -19.17 -5.69 -4.40
C PRO A 62 -18.83 -4.45 -3.55
N GLU A 63 -18.68 -4.63 -2.25
CA GLU A 63 -18.32 -3.56 -1.34
C GLU A 63 -16.91 -3.04 -1.58
N ALA A 64 -15.95 -3.96 -1.77
CA ALA A 64 -14.55 -3.60 -2.02
C ALA A 64 -14.28 -3.24 -3.48
N SER A 65 -15.06 -3.78 -4.42
CA SER A 65 -14.85 -3.62 -5.86
C SER A 65 -16.17 -3.33 -6.58
N PRO A 66 -16.76 -2.15 -6.34
CA PRO A 66 -18.12 -1.87 -6.83
C PRO A 66 -18.21 -1.75 -8.35
N SER A 67 -17.11 -1.41 -9.02
CA SER A 67 -17.11 -1.18 -10.47
C SER A 67 -16.86 -2.44 -11.29
N LEU A 68 -16.50 -3.55 -10.67
CA LEU A 68 -16.16 -4.76 -11.40
C LEU A 68 -17.38 -5.57 -11.81
N SER A 69 -17.33 -6.10 -13.05
CA SER A 69 -18.29 -7.10 -13.50
C SER A 69 -18.03 -8.44 -12.80
N TRP A 70 -19.05 -9.27 -12.72
CA TRP A 70 -18.95 -10.55 -12.00
C TRP A 70 -17.92 -11.52 -12.57
N GLY A 71 -17.77 -11.54 -13.90
CA GLY A 71 -16.88 -12.49 -14.55
C GLY A 71 -15.40 -12.29 -14.25
N GLY A 72 -15.02 -11.09 -13.84
CA GLY A 72 -13.60 -10.78 -13.54
C GLY A 72 -13.22 -10.82 -12.07
N ARG A 73 -14.18 -10.99 -11.16
CA ARG A 73 -13.93 -10.79 -9.73
C ARG A 73 -12.94 -11.77 -9.13
N GLU A 74 -13.05 -13.04 -9.47
CA GLU A 74 -12.14 -14.07 -8.93
C GLU A 74 -10.71 -13.85 -9.42
N THR A 75 -10.54 -13.59 -10.70
CA THR A 75 -9.22 -13.30 -11.30
C THR A 75 -8.64 -12.04 -10.69
N PHE A 76 -9.43 -10.98 -10.57
CA PHE A 76 -8.99 -9.72 -9.97
C PHE A 76 -8.55 -9.92 -8.51
N GLY A 77 -9.34 -10.62 -7.71
CA GLY A 77 -9.00 -10.86 -6.31
C GLY A 77 -7.68 -11.58 -6.16
N ARG A 78 -7.44 -12.60 -6.97
CA ARG A 78 -6.18 -13.33 -6.99
C ARG A 78 -5.03 -12.42 -7.39
N SER A 79 -5.21 -11.65 -8.45
CA SER A 79 -4.18 -10.72 -8.94
C SER A 79 -3.83 -9.65 -7.92
N LEU A 80 -4.82 -9.10 -7.22
CA LEU A 80 -4.56 -8.11 -6.16
C LEU A 80 -3.79 -8.72 -5.01
N GLY A 81 -4.14 -9.93 -4.58
CA GLY A 81 -3.41 -10.63 -3.53
C GLY A 81 -1.95 -10.85 -3.89
N GLU A 82 -1.69 -11.31 -5.10
CA GLU A 82 -0.33 -11.53 -5.61
C GLU A 82 0.45 -10.22 -5.71
N LEU A 83 -0.19 -9.16 -6.19
CA LEU A 83 0.44 -7.85 -6.33
C LEU A 83 0.79 -7.27 -4.96
N ARG A 84 -0.12 -7.34 -3.99
CA ARG A 84 0.16 -6.91 -2.61
C ARG A 84 1.33 -7.69 -2.03
N ASP A 85 1.33 -9.00 -2.15
CA ASP A 85 2.40 -9.82 -1.59
C ASP A 85 3.74 -9.51 -2.26
N THR A 86 3.76 -9.27 -3.57
CA THR A 86 4.95 -8.81 -4.28
C THR A 86 5.42 -7.47 -3.73
N ALA A 87 4.50 -6.52 -3.53
CA ALA A 87 4.84 -5.20 -2.98
C ALA A 87 5.51 -5.30 -1.61
N LEU A 88 5.03 -6.20 -0.76
CA LEU A 88 5.57 -6.39 0.59
C LEU A 88 6.91 -7.14 0.62
N GLU A 89 7.25 -7.86 -0.45
CA GLU A 89 8.49 -8.63 -0.57
C GLU A 89 9.62 -7.87 -1.26
N LEU A 90 9.33 -6.80 -2.00
CA LEU A 90 10.36 -6.04 -2.70
C LEU A 90 11.24 -5.28 -1.72
N GLY A 91 12.56 -5.45 -1.85
CA GLY A 91 13.53 -4.85 -0.95
C GLY A 91 13.68 -3.33 -1.08
N ASN A 92 13.21 -2.74 -2.18
CA ASN A 92 13.28 -1.30 -2.43
C ASN A 92 11.90 -0.61 -2.43
N LEU A 93 10.90 -1.26 -1.85
CA LEU A 93 9.60 -0.67 -1.59
C LEU A 93 9.30 -0.82 -0.10
N ASP A 94 9.31 0.30 0.62
CA ASP A 94 9.01 0.34 2.04
C ASP A 94 7.55 0.75 2.25
N VAL A 95 6.74 -0.16 2.81
CA VAL A 95 5.34 0.12 3.13
C VAL A 95 5.19 0.30 4.63
N TYR A 96 4.74 1.47 5.04
CA TYR A 96 4.52 1.82 6.44
C TYR A 96 3.04 1.92 6.76
N ALA A 97 2.68 1.62 8.00
CA ALA A 97 1.35 1.85 8.52
C ALA A 97 1.24 3.25 9.11
N CYS A 98 0.20 3.99 8.78
CA CYS A 98 -0.06 5.30 9.37
C CYS A 98 -0.33 5.16 10.87
N SER A 99 0.42 5.90 11.70
CA SER A 99 0.32 5.79 13.16
C SER A 99 -1.08 6.12 13.69
N ALA A 100 -1.75 7.12 13.12
CA ALA A 100 -3.11 7.47 13.50
C ALA A 100 -4.09 6.34 13.19
N SER A 101 -3.89 5.65 12.06
CA SER A 101 -4.73 4.51 11.68
C SER A 101 -4.49 3.31 12.60
N VAL A 102 -3.24 3.03 12.94
CA VAL A 102 -2.89 1.94 13.87
C VAL A 102 -3.57 2.15 15.21
N GLU A 103 -3.51 3.38 15.74
CA GLU A 103 -4.15 3.72 17.00
C GLU A 103 -5.68 3.61 16.91
N THR A 104 -6.27 4.22 15.90
CA THR A 104 -7.73 4.23 15.71
C THR A 104 -8.31 2.83 15.50
N MET A 105 -7.60 1.99 14.77
CA MET A 105 -8.02 0.62 14.46
C MET A 105 -7.60 -0.39 15.53
N ALA A 106 -6.97 0.07 16.59
CA ALA A 106 -6.48 -0.77 17.70
C ALA A 106 -5.59 -1.93 17.23
N LEU A 107 -4.72 -1.65 16.25
CA LEU A 107 -3.76 -2.64 15.76
C LEU A 107 -2.58 -2.76 16.71
N THR A 108 -2.00 -3.94 16.82
CA THR A 108 -0.78 -4.16 17.60
C THR A 108 0.47 -3.93 16.75
N ALA A 109 1.59 -3.62 17.39
CA ALA A 109 2.87 -3.51 16.69
C ALA A 109 3.23 -4.81 15.97
N VAL A 110 2.93 -5.95 16.58
CA VAL A 110 3.20 -7.26 16.00
C VAL A 110 2.43 -7.46 14.68
N GLN A 111 1.15 -7.11 14.65
CA GLN A 111 0.32 -7.22 13.44
C GLN A 111 0.90 -6.41 12.28
N VAL A 112 1.44 -5.23 12.59
CA VAL A 112 2.02 -4.35 11.56
C VAL A 112 3.41 -4.86 11.14
N GLU A 113 4.30 -5.13 12.09
CA GLU A 113 5.69 -5.47 11.83
C GLU A 113 5.88 -6.82 11.15
N GLU A 114 4.93 -7.74 11.29
CA GLU A 114 4.97 -9.02 10.59
C GLU A 114 4.87 -8.87 9.07
N ARG A 115 4.28 -7.80 8.58
CA ARG A 115 4.01 -7.63 7.15
C ARG A 115 4.56 -6.34 6.55
N LEU A 116 4.65 -5.28 7.34
CA LEU A 116 5.04 -3.95 6.87
C LEU A 116 6.38 -3.53 7.46
N ALA A 117 6.95 -2.48 6.88
CA ALA A 117 8.25 -1.94 7.31
C ALA A 117 8.20 -1.29 8.70
N GLY A 118 7.03 -0.93 9.18
CA GLY A 118 6.84 -0.33 10.49
C GLY A 118 5.69 0.65 10.51
N VAL A 119 5.63 1.44 11.59
CA VAL A 119 4.61 2.47 11.80
C VAL A 119 5.27 3.83 11.63
N MET A 120 4.57 4.75 10.96
CA MET A 120 5.10 6.09 10.72
C MET A 120 3.96 7.11 10.73
N SER A 121 4.20 8.30 11.30
CA SER A 121 3.25 9.39 11.23
C SER A 121 3.26 10.04 9.84
N THR A 122 2.16 10.67 9.45
CA THR A 122 2.10 11.40 8.19
C THR A 122 3.17 12.48 8.06
N PRO A 123 3.39 13.34 9.08
CA PRO A 123 4.47 14.34 8.98
C PRO A 123 5.85 13.74 8.77
N ARG A 124 6.15 12.66 9.48
CA ARG A 124 7.43 11.99 9.32
C ARG A 124 7.57 11.36 7.93
N PHE A 125 6.51 10.73 7.44
CA PHE A 125 6.51 10.14 6.10
C PHE A 125 6.80 11.20 5.03
N LEU A 126 6.17 12.36 5.12
CA LEU A 126 6.39 13.44 4.17
C LEU A 126 7.84 13.96 4.23
N ARG A 127 8.45 14.01 5.41
CA ARG A 127 9.86 14.38 5.53
C ARG A 127 10.78 13.34 4.92
N GLU A 128 10.53 12.06 5.20
CA GLU A 128 11.32 10.96 4.65
C GLU A 128 11.19 10.87 3.12
N ALA A 129 10.03 11.26 2.59
CA ALA A 129 9.73 11.25 1.16
C ALA A 129 10.05 12.57 0.46
N ALA A 130 10.74 13.51 1.14
CA ALA A 130 11.07 14.80 0.56
C ALA A 130 11.83 14.63 -0.76
N GLY A 131 11.38 15.34 -1.79
CA GLY A 131 11.97 15.26 -3.14
C GLY A 131 11.43 14.12 -4.01
N ALA A 132 10.67 13.20 -3.44
CA ALA A 132 10.03 12.15 -4.22
C ALA A 132 8.82 12.68 -4.97
N ARG A 133 8.47 12.04 -6.08
CA ARG A 133 7.16 12.23 -6.69
C ARG A 133 6.13 11.64 -5.73
N LEU A 134 5.14 12.46 -5.34
CA LEU A 134 4.13 12.02 -4.39
C LEU A 134 2.79 11.78 -5.10
N ILE A 135 2.22 10.60 -4.87
CA ILE A 135 0.88 10.27 -5.36
C ILE A 135 -0.03 9.94 -4.17
N PHE A 136 -1.31 10.21 -4.35
CA PHE A 136 -2.34 9.93 -3.36
C PHE A 136 -3.41 9.04 -3.99
N VAL A 137 -3.68 7.90 -3.35
CA VAL A 137 -4.61 6.89 -3.88
C VAL A 137 -5.72 6.57 -2.88
#